data_7133eacda90f6c6037adac43a569c571
#
_entry.id   7133eacda90f6c6037adac43a569c571
#
_cell.length_a   1.000
_cell.length_b   1.000
_cell.length_c   1.000
_cell.angle_alpha   90.00
_cell.angle_beta   90.00
_cell.angle_gamma   90.00
#
_symmetry.space_group_name_H-M   'P 1'
#
loop_
_entity.id
_entity.type
_entity.pdbx_description
1 polymer ?
#
loop_
_entity_poly.entity_id
_entity_poly.type
_entity_poly.pdbx_seq_one_letter_code
_entity_poly.pdbx_strand_id
1 'polypeptide(L)'
;MLWYHLHIFGNNILFSGLYENQEDRQTIRVIEKNGIRFSLLAYTFGVNETTNYKSIQKQLKTYPYILGQLNKEQIKEDVNNAKAQSDVVIVAVHWGKEGHSELSDLQQEYAHYFADLGVDVVIGNHPHLIQPIEKINHTLVIYSLGNFLSTMKDVYNQLEGMVCFDFVKKEDEISIENIQYVPLVNHYNDNVVTIYSLKEYTSTLASQHSILKDQADIIKEFKNYVKQMISNDDIDIEMWGLYEEKNKSININNLYGWWYCFFLS
;
A
#
# COMPACT_ATOMS: atom_id res chain seq x y z
N MET A 1 -11.62 1.51 -23.56
CA MET A 1 -11.97 1.17 -22.18
C MET A 1 -11.19 1.99 -21.14
N LEU A 2 -9.89 2.28 -21.35
CA LEU A 2 -9.12 3.17 -20.46
C LEU A 2 -9.72 4.59 -20.33
N TRP A 3 -10.24 5.15 -21.43
CA TRP A 3 -10.81 6.51 -21.46
C TRP A 3 -11.99 6.70 -20.50
N TYR A 4 -12.77 5.65 -20.24
CA TYR A 4 -13.90 5.70 -19.33
C TYR A 4 -13.50 5.78 -17.85
N HIS A 5 -12.36 5.20 -17.46
CA HIS A 5 -11.93 5.20 -16.08
C HIS A 5 -11.38 6.56 -15.63
N LEU A 6 -10.69 7.28 -16.50
CA LEU A 6 -10.13 8.62 -16.20
C LEU A 6 -11.21 9.68 -15.97
N HIS A 7 -12.38 9.52 -16.60
CA HIS A 7 -13.51 10.45 -16.44
C HIS A 7 -14.42 10.19 -15.23
N ILE A 8 -14.32 9.00 -14.60
CA ILE A 8 -15.18 8.64 -13.46
C ILE A 8 -14.77 9.37 -12.18
N PHE A 9 -13.50 9.76 -12.04
CA PHE A 9 -12.98 10.29 -10.78
C PHE A 9 -13.19 11.80 -10.59
N GLY A 10 -13.68 12.55 -11.59
CA GLY A 10 -13.89 13.99 -11.46
C GLY A 10 -12.58 14.77 -11.24
N ASN A 11 -12.66 16.09 -11.26
CA ASN A 11 -11.48 16.97 -11.22
C ASN A 11 -10.77 17.07 -9.84
N ASN A 12 -11.20 16.33 -8.83
CA ASN A 12 -10.72 16.47 -7.45
C ASN A 12 -9.94 15.25 -6.92
N ILE A 13 -9.71 14.22 -7.76
CA ILE A 13 -8.93 13.03 -7.35
C ILE A 13 -7.66 12.99 -8.17
N LEU A 14 -6.52 13.00 -7.48
CA LEU A 14 -5.22 12.78 -8.11
C LEU A 14 -4.98 11.28 -8.24
N PHE A 15 -4.52 10.88 -9.40
CA PHE A 15 -4.13 9.50 -9.70
C PHE A 15 -2.79 9.48 -10.43
N SER A 16 -2.07 8.37 -10.35
CA SER A 16 -0.80 8.14 -11.01
C SER A 16 -0.73 6.71 -11.53
N GLY A 17 0.11 6.47 -12.52
CA GLY A 17 0.35 5.13 -13.10
C GLY A 17 -0.43 4.82 -14.37
N LEU A 18 -1.50 5.59 -14.67
CA LEU A 18 -2.23 5.56 -15.93
C LEU A 18 -2.25 6.96 -16.53
N TYR A 19 -2.00 7.08 -17.83
CA TYR A 19 -1.78 8.37 -18.49
C TYR A 19 -2.46 8.42 -19.85
N GLU A 20 -2.98 9.59 -20.19
CA GLU A 20 -3.73 9.82 -21.46
C GLU A 20 -2.77 9.96 -22.66
N ASN A 21 -1.65 10.63 -22.46
CA ASN A 21 -0.66 10.94 -23.49
C ASN A 21 0.73 11.13 -22.88
N GLN A 22 1.72 11.42 -23.69
CA GLN A 22 3.11 11.59 -23.26
C GLN A 22 3.31 12.83 -22.37
N GLU A 23 2.61 13.91 -22.60
CA GLU A 23 2.67 15.12 -21.77
C GLU A 23 2.08 14.85 -20.38
N ASP A 24 0.95 14.18 -20.33
CA ASP A 24 0.31 13.73 -19.10
C ASP A 24 1.24 12.78 -18.30
N ARG A 25 1.93 11.88 -19.00
CA ARG A 25 2.93 10.95 -18.39
C ARG A 25 4.09 11.70 -17.75
N GLN A 26 4.52 12.81 -18.31
CA GLN A 26 5.64 13.63 -17.80
C GLN A 26 5.21 14.60 -16.69
N THR A 27 3.90 14.80 -16.52
CA THR A 27 3.36 15.70 -15.50
C THR A 27 3.40 15.03 -14.12
N ILE A 28 4.20 15.55 -13.23
CA ILE A 28 4.25 15.09 -11.83
C ILE A 28 3.01 15.59 -11.07
N ARG A 29 2.30 14.67 -10.43
CA ARG A 29 1.16 15.00 -9.56
C ARG A 29 1.68 15.38 -8.20
N VAL A 30 1.45 16.64 -7.80
CA VAL A 30 1.88 17.18 -6.52
C VAL A 30 0.67 17.63 -5.71
N ILE A 31 0.63 17.23 -4.45
CA ILE A 31 -0.32 17.72 -3.44
C ILE A 31 0.45 18.45 -2.38
N GLU A 32 0.00 19.63 -2.02
CA GLU A 32 0.54 20.33 -0.85
C GLU A 32 -0.42 20.19 0.33
N LYS A 33 0.12 19.79 1.48
CA LYS A 33 -0.63 19.77 2.73
C LYS A 33 0.28 20.17 3.88
N ASN A 34 -0.19 21.15 4.65
CA ASN A 34 0.50 21.65 5.84
C ASN A 34 1.95 22.09 5.61
N GLY A 35 2.22 22.67 4.45
CA GLY A 35 3.55 23.16 4.08
C GLY A 35 4.53 22.07 3.63
N ILE A 36 4.03 20.85 3.36
CA ILE A 36 4.81 19.76 2.76
C ILE A 36 4.17 19.43 1.40
N ARG A 37 4.99 19.38 0.36
CA ARG A 37 4.59 18.99 -0.99
C ARG A 37 4.89 17.51 -1.18
N PHE A 38 3.90 16.74 -1.60
CA PHE A 38 3.97 15.31 -1.84
C PHE A 38 3.80 15.02 -3.31
N SER A 39 4.67 14.23 -3.89
CA SER A 39 4.46 13.63 -5.22
C SER A 39 4.11 12.15 -5.10
N LEU A 40 3.18 11.69 -5.95
CA LEU A 40 2.79 10.28 -6.05
C LEU A 40 3.17 9.74 -7.42
N LEU A 41 4.00 8.72 -7.43
CA LEU A 41 4.36 7.93 -8.60
C LEU A 41 3.77 6.52 -8.45
N ALA A 42 3.40 5.88 -9.56
CA ALA A 42 2.88 4.52 -9.50
C ALA A 42 3.39 3.66 -10.66
N TYR A 43 3.77 2.41 -10.33
CA TYR A 43 4.36 1.47 -11.29
C TYR A 43 3.77 0.08 -11.11
N THR A 44 3.88 -0.72 -12.18
CA THR A 44 3.54 -2.14 -12.16
C THR A 44 4.60 -2.97 -12.89
N PHE A 45 4.81 -4.21 -12.42
CA PHE A 45 5.66 -5.19 -13.11
C PHE A 45 5.03 -5.67 -14.43
N GLY A 46 3.72 -5.51 -14.60
CA GLY A 46 3.03 -5.97 -15.81
C GLY A 46 1.52 -5.84 -15.71
N VAL A 47 0.84 -6.56 -16.57
CA VAL A 47 -0.61 -6.69 -16.62
C VAL A 47 -1.00 -8.16 -16.54
N ASN A 48 -2.14 -8.43 -15.92
CA ASN A 48 -2.63 -9.79 -15.74
C ASN A 48 -2.92 -10.49 -17.08
N GLU A 49 -2.60 -11.77 -17.16
CA GLU A 49 -2.91 -12.62 -18.30
C GLU A 49 -4.41 -12.90 -18.37
N THR A 50 -5.12 -12.00 -19.04
CA THR A 50 -6.57 -12.13 -19.30
C THR A 50 -6.82 -12.49 -20.77
N THR A 51 -8.09 -12.73 -21.13
CA THR A 51 -8.50 -12.95 -22.53
C THR A 51 -8.03 -11.87 -23.50
N ASN A 52 -7.79 -10.66 -23.01
CA ASN A 52 -7.33 -9.50 -23.79
C ASN A 52 -5.81 -9.24 -23.67
N TYR A 53 -5.05 -10.10 -22.99
CA TYR A 53 -3.62 -9.90 -22.69
C TYR A 53 -2.79 -9.50 -23.92
N LYS A 54 -2.91 -10.25 -25.03
CA LYS A 54 -2.17 -9.95 -26.26
C LYS A 54 -2.50 -8.59 -26.85
N SER A 55 -3.75 -8.15 -26.75
CA SER A 55 -4.20 -6.83 -27.21
C SER A 55 -3.63 -5.73 -26.32
N ILE A 56 -3.66 -5.92 -25.01
CA ILE A 56 -3.10 -4.99 -24.03
C ILE A 56 -1.59 -4.87 -24.24
N GLN A 57 -0.87 -5.96 -24.35
CA GLN A 57 0.58 -5.98 -24.61
C GLN A 57 0.94 -5.24 -25.91
N LYS A 58 0.13 -5.41 -26.98
CA LYS A 58 0.31 -4.66 -28.22
C LYS A 58 0.11 -3.16 -28.02
N GLN A 59 -0.91 -2.76 -27.24
CA GLN A 59 -1.16 -1.35 -26.94
C GLN A 59 -0.02 -0.75 -26.13
N LEU A 60 0.49 -1.44 -25.11
CA LEU A 60 1.61 -0.96 -24.31
C LEU A 60 2.91 -0.80 -25.12
N LYS A 61 3.14 -1.66 -26.12
CA LYS A 61 4.25 -1.49 -27.04
C LYS A 61 4.08 -0.27 -27.96
N THR A 62 2.84 0.02 -28.39
CA THR A 62 2.54 1.13 -29.27
C THR A 62 2.52 2.47 -28.53
N TYR A 63 2.05 2.46 -27.28
CA TYR A 63 1.85 3.62 -26.43
C TYR A 63 2.48 3.36 -25.06
N PRO A 64 3.82 3.36 -24.93
CA PRO A 64 4.51 2.98 -23.70
C PRO A 64 4.25 3.93 -22.53
N TYR A 65 3.72 5.13 -22.81
CA TYR A 65 3.36 6.10 -21.80
C TYR A 65 2.09 5.77 -21.01
N ILE A 66 1.19 4.92 -21.56
CA ILE A 66 -0.14 4.67 -20.96
C ILE A 66 -0.05 4.14 -19.52
N LEU A 67 0.95 3.30 -19.24
CA LEU A 67 1.10 2.61 -17.97
C LEU A 67 2.50 2.84 -17.40
N GLY A 68 2.56 3.21 -16.12
CA GLY A 68 3.81 3.21 -15.36
C GLY A 68 4.34 1.79 -15.20
N GLN A 69 5.38 1.43 -15.94
CA GLN A 69 6.01 0.11 -15.86
C GLN A 69 7.30 0.17 -15.03
N LEU A 70 7.69 -0.95 -14.42
CA LEU A 70 8.98 -1.09 -13.76
C LEU A 70 10.11 -1.06 -14.78
N ASN A 71 10.56 0.13 -15.11
CA ASN A 71 11.67 0.43 -15.99
C ASN A 71 12.63 1.39 -15.29
N LYS A 72 13.86 1.00 -15.05
CA LYS A 72 14.82 1.75 -14.22
C LYS A 72 15.14 3.14 -14.76
N GLU A 73 15.32 3.26 -16.07
CA GLU A 73 15.62 4.55 -16.72
C GLU A 73 14.48 5.54 -16.53
N GLN A 74 13.26 5.07 -16.79
CA GLN A 74 12.06 5.90 -16.65
C GLN A 74 11.79 6.25 -15.19
N ILE A 75 11.93 5.29 -14.27
CA ILE A 75 11.78 5.52 -12.82
C ILE A 75 12.77 6.58 -12.34
N LYS A 76 14.03 6.51 -12.79
CA LYS A 76 15.05 7.50 -12.42
C LYS A 76 14.67 8.91 -12.89
N GLU A 77 14.18 9.04 -14.11
CA GLU A 77 13.73 10.33 -14.66
C GLU A 77 12.53 10.86 -13.86
N ASP A 78 11.52 10.01 -13.62
CA ASP A 78 10.31 10.39 -12.87
C ASP A 78 10.64 10.81 -11.42
N VAL A 79 11.47 10.05 -10.71
CA VAL A 79 11.86 10.36 -9.33
C VAL A 79 12.65 11.67 -9.27
N ASN A 80 13.57 11.89 -10.20
CA ASN A 80 14.32 13.17 -10.25
C ASN A 80 13.39 14.35 -10.51
N ASN A 81 12.42 14.21 -11.42
CA ASN A 81 11.43 15.23 -11.72
C ASN A 81 10.49 15.48 -10.52
N ALA A 82 10.11 14.43 -9.80
CA ALA A 82 9.31 14.51 -8.59
C ALA A 82 10.07 15.26 -7.47
N LYS A 83 11.32 14.90 -7.20
CA LYS A 83 12.18 15.57 -6.19
C LYS A 83 12.42 17.04 -6.50
N ALA A 84 12.42 17.44 -7.75
CA ALA A 84 12.55 18.85 -8.13
C ALA A 84 11.28 19.67 -7.81
N GLN A 85 10.12 19.02 -7.62
CA GLN A 85 8.82 19.66 -7.46
C GLN A 85 8.17 19.43 -6.11
N SER A 86 8.62 18.43 -5.35
CA SER A 86 8.04 18.05 -4.06
C SER A 86 9.08 17.83 -2.98
N ASP A 87 8.64 17.89 -1.75
CA ASP A 87 9.47 17.67 -0.56
C ASP A 87 9.51 16.17 -0.19
N VAL A 88 8.48 15.41 -0.58
CA VAL A 88 8.32 13.97 -0.32
C VAL A 88 7.91 13.26 -1.61
N VAL A 89 8.55 12.14 -1.91
CA VAL A 89 8.22 11.25 -3.03
C VAL A 89 7.67 9.93 -2.51
N ILE A 90 6.42 9.61 -2.86
CA ILE A 90 5.76 8.35 -2.54
C ILE A 90 5.62 7.53 -3.81
N VAL A 91 6.02 6.26 -3.77
CA VAL A 91 5.87 5.31 -4.87
C VAL A 91 4.88 4.23 -4.49
N ALA A 92 3.80 4.09 -5.24
CA ALA A 92 2.92 2.92 -5.21
C ALA A 92 3.40 1.91 -6.25
N VAL A 93 3.55 0.64 -5.87
CA VAL A 93 4.08 -0.37 -6.79
C VAL A 93 3.32 -1.69 -6.71
N HIS A 94 2.93 -2.19 -7.87
CA HIS A 94 2.31 -3.51 -8.02
C HIS A 94 3.39 -4.51 -8.45
N TRP A 95 3.82 -5.38 -7.54
CA TRP A 95 5.01 -6.22 -7.71
C TRP A 95 4.93 -7.55 -6.93
N GLY A 96 5.94 -8.38 -7.07
CA GLY A 96 6.05 -9.62 -6.31
C GLY A 96 5.33 -10.78 -6.97
N LYS A 97 4.93 -11.74 -6.16
CA LYS A 97 4.28 -12.98 -6.60
C LYS A 97 3.01 -13.21 -5.80
N GLU A 98 1.88 -13.38 -6.49
CA GLU A 98 0.59 -13.64 -5.89
C GLU A 98 0.61 -14.89 -4.98
N GLY A 99 0.03 -14.77 -3.79
CA GLY A 99 -0.05 -15.84 -2.80
C GLY A 99 1.27 -16.20 -2.11
N HIS A 100 2.31 -15.36 -2.19
CA HIS A 100 3.60 -15.60 -1.56
C HIS A 100 3.92 -14.52 -0.52
N SER A 101 4.32 -14.96 0.67
CA SER A 101 4.77 -14.08 1.75
C SER A 101 6.24 -13.71 1.67
N GLU A 102 7.04 -14.54 0.99
CA GLU A 102 8.47 -14.30 0.78
C GLU A 102 8.67 -13.22 -0.28
N LEU A 103 9.66 -12.37 -0.06
CA LEU A 103 10.04 -11.35 -1.03
C LEU A 103 10.68 -11.99 -2.26
N SER A 104 10.21 -11.61 -3.44
CA SER A 104 10.86 -11.97 -4.70
C SER A 104 12.12 -11.13 -4.93
N ASP A 105 13.04 -11.64 -5.76
CA ASP A 105 14.25 -10.91 -6.17
C ASP A 105 13.90 -9.55 -6.80
N LEU A 106 12.83 -9.50 -7.59
CA LEU A 106 12.32 -8.26 -8.18
C LEU A 106 11.92 -7.23 -7.13
N GLN A 107 11.22 -7.64 -6.08
CA GLN A 107 10.83 -6.72 -4.99
C GLN A 107 12.07 -6.17 -4.28
N GLN A 108 13.02 -7.03 -3.93
CA GLN A 108 14.26 -6.62 -3.27
C GLN A 108 15.07 -5.68 -4.16
N GLU A 109 15.26 -6.02 -5.44
CA GLU A 109 15.99 -5.20 -6.39
C GLU A 109 15.40 -3.80 -6.53
N TYR A 110 14.09 -3.70 -6.72
CA TYR A 110 13.45 -2.40 -6.92
C TYR A 110 13.29 -1.62 -5.61
N ALA A 111 13.13 -2.27 -4.45
CA ALA A 111 13.13 -1.59 -3.16
C ALA A 111 14.46 -0.85 -2.92
N HIS A 112 15.58 -1.53 -3.12
CA HIS A 112 16.90 -0.91 -3.06
C HIS A 112 17.06 0.20 -4.11
N TYR A 113 16.59 -0.02 -5.33
CA TYR A 113 16.68 0.97 -6.39
C TYR A 113 15.89 2.25 -6.06
N PHE A 114 14.69 2.15 -5.53
CA PHE A 114 13.92 3.30 -5.06
C PHE A 114 14.62 4.03 -3.91
N ALA A 115 15.20 3.28 -2.96
CA ALA A 115 15.94 3.85 -1.86
C ALA A 115 17.21 4.59 -2.33
N ASP A 116 17.95 4.04 -3.29
CA ASP A 116 19.14 4.69 -3.88
C ASP A 116 18.79 5.98 -4.64
N LEU A 117 17.58 6.06 -5.22
CA LEU A 117 17.07 7.28 -5.84
C LEU A 117 16.56 8.31 -4.84
N GLY A 118 16.43 7.94 -3.56
CA GLY A 118 15.95 8.81 -2.49
C GLY A 118 14.44 9.02 -2.52
N VAL A 119 13.69 7.95 -2.79
CA VAL A 119 12.24 7.87 -2.54
C VAL A 119 12.01 7.80 -1.03
N ASP A 120 10.99 8.48 -0.52
CA ASP A 120 10.73 8.52 0.93
C ASP A 120 9.89 7.31 1.38
N VAL A 121 8.86 6.95 0.60
CA VAL A 121 7.98 5.82 0.92
C VAL A 121 7.71 4.98 -0.32
N VAL A 122 7.82 3.67 -0.17
CA VAL A 122 7.39 2.68 -1.18
C VAL A 122 6.26 1.84 -0.60
N ILE A 123 5.12 1.79 -1.32
CA ILE A 123 3.93 1.02 -0.92
C ILE A 123 3.65 -0.04 -1.98
N GLY A 124 3.91 -1.29 -1.63
CA GLY A 124 3.76 -2.43 -2.50
C GLY A 124 2.39 -3.11 -2.39
N ASN A 125 1.99 -3.73 -3.50
CA ASN A 125 0.75 -4.50 -3.66
C ASN A 125 0.98 -5.70 -4.57
N HIS A 126 0.00 -6.53 -4.74
CA HIS A 126 -0.10 -7.72 -5.59
C HIS A 126 0.02 -9.06 -4.85
N PRO A 127 0.89 -9.29 -3.85
CA PRO A 127 0.98 -10.61 -3.20
C PRO A 127 -0.31 -11.10 -2.56
N HIS A 128 -1.27 -10.20 -2.24
CA HIS A 128 -2.49 -10.50 -1.51
C HIS A 128 -2.28 -11.10 -0.11
N LEU A 129 -1.05 -11.10 0.36
CA LEU A 129 -0.61 -11.48 1.70
C LEU A 129 0.20 -10.34 2.30
N ILE A 130 0.19 -10.21 3.61
CA ILE A 130 1.08 -9.27 4.28
C ILE A 130 2.53 -9.72 4.10
N GLN A 131 3.41 -8.76 3.83
CA GLN A 131 4.84 -8.96 3.69
C GLN A 131 5.59 -7.98 4.61
N PRO A 132 6.90 -8.14 4.81
CA PRO A 132 7.69 -7.28 5.67
C PRO A 132 7.55 -5.78 5.39
N ILE A 133 7.87 -5.00 6.42
CA ILE A 133 8.07 -3.55 6.33
C ILE A 133 9.48 -3.29 6.86
N GLU A 134 10.26 -2.53 6.11
CA GLU A 134 11.62 -2.19 6.53
C GLU A 134 12.00 -0.76 6.14
N LYS A 135 13.05 -0.24 6.74
CA LYS A 135 13.73 0.96 6.30
C LYS A 135 15.01 0.59 5.55
N ILE A 136 15.11 1.03 4.31
CA ILE A 136 16.34 0.95 3.51
C ILE A 136 16.88 2.37 3.40
N ASN A 137 18.00 2.66 4.04
CA ASN A 137 18.51 4.02 4.25
C ASN A 137 17.44 4.89 4.96
N HIS A 138 16.90 5.91 4.31
CA HIS A 138 15.80 6.75 4.81
C HIS A 138 14.42 6.38 4.23
N THR A 139 14.36 5.43 3.32
CA THR A 139 13.13 5.01 2.65
C THR A 139 12.35 4.01 3.49
N LEU A 140 11.10 4.30 3.78
CA LEU A 140 10.17 3.33 4.35
C LEU A 140 9.61 2.45 3.23
N VAL A 141 9.91 1.15 3.26
CA VAL A 141 9.43 0.17 2.29
C VAL A 141 8.38 -0.74 2.92
N ILE A 142 7.17 -0.67 2.42
CA ILE A 142 6.03 -1.51 2.78
C ILE A 142 5.82 -2.47 1.60
N TYR A 143 6.26 -3.73 1.72
CA TYR A 143 6.25 -4.63 0.57
C TYR A 143 4.87 -5.10 0.17
N SER A 144 3.99 -5.40 1.12
CA SER A 144 2.56 -5.66 0.89
C SER A 144 1.77 -5.58 2.20
N LEU A 145 0.61 -4.97 2.13
CA LEU A 145 -0.35 -4.89 3.25
C LEU A 145 -1.43 -5.99 3.19
N GLY A 146 -1.36 -6.89 2.21
CA GLY A 146 -2.43 -7.84 1.94
C GLY A 146 -3.60 -7.18 1.20
N ASN A 147 -4.77 -7.73 1.37
CA ASN A 147 -6.02 -7.19 0.83
C ASN A 147 -6.63 -6.15 1.77
N PHE A 148 -7.50 -5.27 1.28
CA PHE A 148 -8.33 -4.43 2.14
C PHE A 148 -9.80 -4.89 2.14
N LEU A 149 -10.41 -5.00 0.96
CA LEU A 149 -11.73 -5.60 0.77
C LEU A 149 -11.60 -6.70 -0.27
N SER A 150 -11.78 -7.95 0.14
CA SER A 150 -11.54 -9.10 -0.74
C SER A 150 -12.56 -10.21 -0.53
N THR A 151 -12.82 -10.95 -1.59
CA THR A 151 -13.58 -12.22 -1.57
C THR A 151 -12.69 -13.42 -1.86
N MET A 152 -11.38 -13.27 -1.79
CA MET A 152 -10.43 -14.38 -1.90
C MET A 152 -10.64 -15.37 -0.75
N LYS A 153 -10.40 -16.67 -1.01
CA LYS A 153 -10.87 -17.75 -0.13
C LYS A 153 -9.78 -18.40 0.71
N ASP A 154 -8.52 -18.05 0.53
CA ASP A 154 -7.47 -18.60 1.36
C ASP A 154 -7.46 -17.93 2.73
N VAL A 155 -7.10 -18.68 3.76
CA VAL A 155 -7.12 -18.25 5.16
C VAL A 155 -6.30 -16.98 5.38
N TYR A 156 -5.06 -16.95 4.88
CA TYR A 156 -4.18 -15.80 5.06
C TYR A 156 -4.51 -14.59 4.18
N ASN A 157 -5.34 -14.75 3.16
CA ASN A 157 -5.91 -13.62 2.42
C ASN A 157 -6.98 -12.84 3.22
N GLN A 158 -7.35 -13.34 4.41
CA GLN A 158 -8.26 -12.65 5.33
C GLN A 158 -7.51 -11.79 6.34
N LEU A 159 -6.18 -11.88 6.38
CA LEU A 159 -5.33 -11.08 7.22
C LEU A 159 -4.65 -9.97 6.41
N GLU A 160 -4.82 -8.76 6.88
CA GLU A 160 -4.45 -7.53 6.18
C GLU A 160 -3.75 -6.56 7.14
N GLY A 161 -3.28 -5.46 6.61
CA GLY A 161 -2.66 -4.42 7.41
C GLY A 161 -2.99 -3.02 6.97
N MET A 162 -2.92 -2.11 7.92
CA MET A 162 -2.89 -0.67 7.69
C MET A 162 -1.63 -0.11 8.34
N VAL A 163 -0.93 0.77 7.65
CA VAL A 163 0.23 1.48 8.20
C VAL A 163 -0.09 2.95 8.33
N CYS A 164 0.14 3.49 9.51
CA CYS A 164 0.03 4.91 9.79
C CYS A 164 1.40 5.43 10.20
N PHE A 165 1.75 6.63 9.77
CA PHE A 165 3.00 7.31 10.16
C PHE A 165 2.87 8.82 9.97
N ASP A 166 3.75 9.57 10.61
CA ASP A 166 3.81 11.02 10.52
C ASP A 166 4.97 11.47 9.63
N PHE A 167 4.72 12.44 8.76
CA PHE A 167 5.77 13.23 8.15
C PHE A 167 6.03 14.46 9.02
N VAL A 168 7.24 14.57 9.55
CA VAL A 168 7.64 15.66 10.42
C VAL A 168 8.69 16.52 9.71
N LYS A 169 8.33 17.79 9.44
CA LYS A 169 9.24 18.75 8.83
C LYS A 169 9.88 19.60 9.92
N LYS A 170 11.22 19.55 10.01
CA LYS A 170 12.05 20.39 10.90
C LYS A 170 13.03 21.16 10.02
N GLU A 171 12.85 22.46 9.91
CA GLU A 171 13.59 23.30 8.96
C GLU A 171 13.41 22.78 7.52
N ASP A 172 14.49 22.29 6.90
CA ASP A 172 14.48 21.75 5.53
C ASP A 172 14.52 20.22 5.49
N GLU A 173 14.53 19.55 6.65
CA GLU A 173 14.57 18.08 6.73
C GLU A 173 13.19 17.53 7.02
N ILE A 174 12.86 16.40 6.36
CA ILE A 174 11.64 15.65 6.60
C ILE A 174 12.02 14.26 7.09
N SER A 175 11.40 13.85 8.20
CA SER A 175 11.51 12.52 8.77
C SER A 175 10.16 11.81 8.77
N ILE A 176 10.20 10.46 8.76
CA ILE A 176 9.05 9.60 8.99
C ILE A 176 9.15 9.09 10.42
N GLU A 177 8.15 9.48 11.23
CA GLU A 177 8.09 9.19 12.67
C GLU A 177 6.78 8.44 13.01
N ASN A 178 6.70 7.85 14.21
CA ASN A 178 5.50 7.21 14.75
C ASN A 178 4.88 6.15 13.83
N ILE A 179 5.72 5.28 13.27
CA ILE A 179 5.25 4.23 12.35
C ILE A 179 4.48 3.18 13.16
N GLN A 180 3.22 3.00 12.83
CA GLN A 180 2.31 2.08 13.48
C GLN A 180 1.70 1.12 12.45
N TYR A 181 1.75 -0.18 12.73
CA TYR A 181 1.06 -1.20 11.96
C TYR A 181 -0.19 -1.69 12.70
N VAL A 182 -1.33 -1.61 12.04
CA VAL A 182 -2.63 -2.08 12.55
C VAL A 182 -3.06 -3.31 11.77
N PRO A 183 -2.99 -4.51 12.36
CA PRO A 183 -3.48 -5.72 11.72
C PRO A 183 -5.01 -5.69 11.60
N LEU A 184 -5.50 -6.04 10.42
CA LEU A 184 -6.92 -6.06 10.09
C LEU A 184 -7.35 -7.47 9.69
N VAL A 185 -8.63 -7.77 9.85
CA VAL A 185 -9.27 -9.00 9.38
C VAL A 185 -10.40 -8.66 8.42
N ASN A 186 -10.32 -9.18 7.23
CA ASN A 186 -11.35 -9.12 6.22
C ASN A 186 -12.43 -10.18 6.54
N HIS A 187 -13.46 -9.80 7.28
CA HIS A 187 -14.53 -10.67 7.70
C HIS A 187 -15.57 -10.86 6.58
N TYR A 188 -15.57 -12.04 5.98
CA TYR A 188 -16.51 -12.41 4.91
C TYR A 188 -17.61 -13.32 5.45
N ASN A 189 -18.84 -12.85 5.44
CA ASN A 189 -20.02 -13.58 5.83
C ASN A 189 -21.22 -13.21 4.95
N ASP A 190 -21.99 -14.18 4.48
CA ASP A 190 -23.22 -14.01 3.70
C ASP A 190 -23.11 -13.00 2.55
N ASN A 191 -22.00 -13.04 1.80
CA ASN A 191 -21.67 -12.13 0.71
C ASN A 191 -21.44 -10.67 1.14
N VAL A 192 -21.25 -10.42 2.43
CA VAL A 192 -20.86 -9.14 2.98
C VAL A 192 -19.43 -9.22 3.48
N VAL A 193 -18.64 -8.21 3.15
CA VAL A 193 -17.28 -8.03 3.66
C VAL A 193 -17.28 -6.89 4.66
N THR A 194 -16.69 -7.13 5.83
CA THR A 194 -16.51 -6.12 6.88
C THR A 194 -15.09 -6.19 7.41
N ILE A 195 -14.43 -5.04 7.56
CA ILE A 195 -13.08 -4.97 8.11
C ILE A 195 -13.16 -4.76 9.62
N TYR A 196 -12.43 -5.60 10.35
CA TYR A 196 -12.24 -5.48 11.80
C TYR A 196 -10.75 -5.33 12.11
N SER A 197 -10.41 -4.59 13.16
CA SER A 197 -9.05 -4.70 13.71
C SER A 197 -8.86 -6.12 14.31
N LEU A 198 -7.66 -6.71 14.14
CA LEU A 198 -7.38 -8.02 14.74
C LEU A 198 -7.46 -7.98 16.27
N LYS A 199 -7.27 -6.81 16.87
CA LYS A 199 -7.42 -6.55 18.31
C LYS A 199 -8.86 -6.79 18.78
N GLU A 200 -9.85 -6.36 17.97
CA GLU A 200 -11.27 -6.48 18.28
C GLU A 200 -11.91 -7.75 17.71
N TYR A 201 -11.17 -8.52 16.92
CA TYR A 201 -11.68 -9.72 16.29
C TYR A 201 -11.83 -10.86 17.29
N THR A 202 -13.09 -11.30 17.53
CA THR A 202 -13.41 -12.29 18.54
C THR A 202 -13.54 -13.70 17.96
N SER A 203 -13.50 -14.74 18.81
CA SER A 203 -13.80 -16.13 18.42
C SER A 203 -15.24 -16.28 17.90
N THR A 204 -16.17 -15.48 18.39
CA THR A 204 -17.55 -15.44 17.88
C THR A 204 -17.58 -14.94 16.45
N LEU A 205 -16.89 -13.87 16.12
CA LEU A 205 -16.75 -13.39 14.75
C LEU A 205 -16.06 -14.44 13.86
N ALA A 206 -14.96 -15.03 14.33
CA ALA A 206 -14.28 -16.08 13.58
C ALA A 206 -15.20 -17.26 13.24
N SER A 207 -16.04 -17.69 14.20
CA SER A 207 -17.01 -18.79 13.97
C SER A 207 -18.13 -18.46 12.98
N GLN A 208 -18.40 -17.19 12.74
CA GLN A 208 -19.38 -16.71 11.76
C GLN A 208 -18.76 -16.45 10.38
N HIS A 209 -17.44 -16.41 10.29
CA HIS A 209 -16.74 -16.14 9.04
C HIS A 209 -16.85 -17.32 8.07
N SER A 210 -17.22 -17.10 6.82
CA SER A 210 -17.44 -18.14 5.83
C SER A 210 -16.20 -19.02 5.55
N ILE A 211 -14.99 -18.49 5.80
CA ILE A 211 -13.71 -19.19 5.55
C ILE A 211 -13.04 -19.64 6.86
N LEU A 212 -13.05 -18.78 7.89
CA LEU A 212 -12.29 -19.01 9.12
C LEU A 212 -13.00 -19.85 10.17
N LYS A 213 -14.31 -20.12 10.02
CA LYS A 213 -15.16 -20.78 11.03
C LYS A 213 -14.67 -22.15 11.51
N ASP A 214 -13.96 -22.87 10.65
CA ASP A 214 -13.45 -24.22 10.93
C ASP A 214 -11.96 -24.19 11.36
N GLN A 215 -11.35 -23.00 11.52
CA GLN A 215 -9.96 -22.82 11.91
C GLN A 215 -9.84 -22.67 13.42
N ALA A 216 -9.28 -23.68 14.08
CA ALA A 216 -8.97 -23.59 15.49
C ALA A 216 -7.88 -22.53 15.74
N ASP A 217 -8.03 -21.74 16.81
CA ASP A 217 -7.03 -20.75 17.26
C ASP A 217 -6.59 -19.70 16.23
N ILE A 218 -7.37 -19.45 15.16
CA ILE A 218 -7.00 -18.58 14.04
C ILE A 218 -6.54 -17.18 14.48
N ILE A 219 -7.15 -16.61 15.53
CA ILE A 219 -6.77 -15.30 16.03
C ILE A 219 -5.33 -15.33 16.58
N LYS A 220 -4.97 -16.41 17.27
CA LYS A 220 -3.60 -16.60 17.77
C LYS A 220 -2.61 -16.82 16.63
N GLU A 221 -3.01 -17.59 15.63
CA GLU A 221 -2.19 -17.81 14.43
C GLU A 221 -1.94 -16.51 13.67
N PHE A 222 -2.97 -15.68 13.44
CA PHE A 222 -2.84 -14.39 12.83
C PHE A 222 -1.92 -13.45 13.61
N LYS A 223 -2.07 -13.40 14.94
CA LYS A 223 -1.18 -12.60 15.80
C LYS A 223 0.28 -13.04 15.70
N ASN A 224 0.54 -14.35 15.65
CA ASN A 224 1.89 -14.88 15.50
C ASN A 224 2.46 -14.58 14.11
N TYR A 225 1.64 -14.73 13.08
CA TYR A 225 2.04 -14.44 11.70
C TYR A 225 2.40 -12.97 11.51
N VAL A 226 1.58 -12.04 12.03
CA VAL A 226 1.89 -10.60 12.02
C VAL A 226 3.23 -10.33 12.72
N LYS A 227 3.46 -10.88 13.92
CA LYS A 227 4.74 -10.70 14.62
C LYS A 227 5.94 -11.19 13.82
N GLN A 228 5.78 -12.29 13.11
CA GLN A 228 6.84 -12.85 12.27
C GLN A 228 7.12 -11.95 11.06
N MET A 229 6.07 -11.43 10.41
CA MET A 229 6.18 -10.63 9.19
C MET A 229 6.63 -9.19 9.46
N ILE A 230 6.11 -8.59 10.53
CA ILE A 230 6.36 -7.18 10.88
C ILE A 230 7.34 -7.11 12.07
N SER A 231 8.43 -7.89 12.01
CA SER A 231 9.47 -7.89 13.03
C SER A 231 10.48 -6.77 12.77
N ASN A 232 10.13 -5.53 13.14
CA ASN A 232 11.00 -4.36 13.03
C ASN A 232 10.81 -3.49 14.28
N ASP A 233 11.90 -3.21 15.01
CA ASP A 233 11.87 -2.45 16.26
C ASP A 233 11.42 -0.98 16.08
N ASP A 234 11.48 -0.46 14.84
CA ASP A 234 11.04 0.90 14.51
C ASP A 234 9.51 0.99 14.26
N ILE A 235 8.80 -0.15 14.29
CA ILE A 235 7.36 -0.21 13.97
C ILE A 235 6.58 -0.67 15.20
N ASP A 236 5.69 0.19 15.65
CA ASP A 236 4.75 -0.16 16.71
C ASP A 236 3.59 -0.98 16.14
N ILE A 237 3.33 -2.18 16.73
CA ILE A 237 2.27 -3.06 16.27
C ILE A 237 1.09 -2.99 17.22
N GLU A 238 -0.04 -2.48 16.79
CA GLU A 238 -1.27 -2.39 17.59
C GLU A 238 -1.97 -3.75 17.77
N MET A 239 -1.29 -4.71 18.43
CA MET A 239 -1.84 -6.06 18.66
C MET A 239 -2.48 -6.28 20.00
N TRP A 240 -2.13 -5.47 21.01
CA TRP A 240 -2.55 -5.65 22.37
C TRP A 240 -3.24 -4.39 22.87
N GLY A 241 -4.37 -4.56 23.54
CA GLY A 241 -5.09 -3.48 24.20
C GLY A 241 -4.34 -2.82 25.36
N LEU A 242 -3.10 -2.45 25.18
CA LEU A 242 -2.27 -1.67 26.10
C LEU A 242 -2.23 -0.20 25.67
N TYR A 243 -3.33 0.35 25.24
CA TYR A 243 -3.62 1.74 25.57
C TYR A 243 -4.39 1.69 26.90
N GLU A 244 -3.67 1.67 28.00
CA GLU A 244 -4.20 2.28 29.20
C GLU A 244 -4.70 3.66 28.80
N GLU A 245 -5.94 3.93 29.13
CA GLU A 245 -6.68 5.15 28.90
C GLU A 245 -5.83 6.42 29.02
N LYS A 246 -5.32 6.90 27.89
CA LYS A 246 -5.21 8.33 27.65
C LYS A 246 -6.23 8.67 26.57
N ASN A 247 -7.49 8.76 27.02
CA ASN A 247 -8.62 9.40 26.34
C ASN A 247 -8.31 9.96 24.95
N LYS A 248 -8.39 9.13 23.91
CA LYS A 248 -8.81 9.56 22.58
C LYS A 248 -9.49 8.36 21.92
N SER A 249 -10.81 8.24 22.09
CA SER A 249 -11.67 7.53 21.15
C SER A 249 -11.30 8.03 19.75
N ILE A 250 -10.85 7.12 18.87
CA ILE A 250 -10.73 7.40 17.44
C ILE A 250 -12.16 7.57 16.94
N ASN A 251 -12.65 8.80 16.98
CA ASN A 251 -13.90 9.17 16.35
C ASN A 251 -13.54 9.35 14.87
N ILE A 252 -13.95 8.41 14.03
CA ILE A 252 -13.78 8.42 12.57
C ILE A 252 -14.29 9.75 11.97
N ASN A 253 -15.18 10.45 12.66
CA ASN A 253 -15.69 11.77 12.26
C ASN A 253 -14.71 12.93 12.55
N ASN A 254 -13.59 12.70 13.24
CA ASN A 254 -12.59 13.71 13.58
C ASN A 254 -11.21 13.46 12.92
N LEU A 255 -11.15 12.71 11.82
CA LEU A 255 -9.94 12.54 10.99
C LEU A 255 -9.52 13.82 10.24
N TYR A 256 -9.70 14.98 10.86
CA TYR A 256 -9.15 16.26 10.40
C TYR A 256 -7.77 16.58 10.99
N GLY A 257 -7.13 15.60 11.58
CA GLY A 257 -5.80 15.71 12.15
C GLY A 257 -4.90 14.55 11.65
N TRP A 258 -4.09 14.80 10.62
CA TRP A 258 -2.76 14.22 10.37
C TRP A 258 -2.59 12.70 10.22
N TRP A 259 -3.59 11.93 9.71
CA TRP A 259 -3.42 10.50 9.43
C TRP A 259 -3.54 10.24 7.93
N TYR A 260 -2.45 9.85 7.29
CA TYR A 260 -2.52 9.28 5.96
C TYR A 260 -2.67 7.76 6.10
N CYS A 261 -3.88 7.26 5.92
CA CYS A 261 -4.11 5.85 5.69
C CYS A 261 -4.11 5.62 4.18
N PHE A 262 -3.12 4.92 3.67
CA PHE A 262 -3.12 4.51 2.28
C PHE A 262 -3.83 3.18 2.15
N PHE A 263 -4.98 3.20 1.49
CA PHE A 263 -5.69 2.03 1.06
C PHE A 263 -5.45 1.86 -0.44
N LEU A 264 -4.77 0.79 -0.81
CA LEU A 264 -4.61 0.40 -2.20
C LEU A 264 -5.15 -1.02 -2.33
N SER A 265 -6.28 -1.17 -3.00
CA SER A 265 -6.84 -2.46 -3.42
C SER A 265 -6.49 -2.75 -4.88
#